data_91b6c38e48aad2de2481e2d8db4ff1ca
#
_entry.id   91b6c38e48aad2de2481e2d8db4ff1ca
#
_cell.length_a   1.000
_cell.length_b   1.000
_cell.length_c   1.000
_cell.angle_alpha   90.00
_cell.angle_beta   90.00
_cell.angle_gamma   90.00
#
_symmetry.space_group_name_H-M   'P 1'
#
loop_
_entity.id
_entity.type
_entity.pdbx_description
1 polymer ?
#
loop_
_entity_poly.entity_id
_entity_poly.type
_entity_poly.pdbx_seq_one_letter_code
_entity_poly.pdbx_strand_id
1 'polypeptide(L)'
;MAKGYPFYAVFFLFNVHTGAALKCFCKDCLKTNQTCETDGACLASLSRIGGVEHEIRVCVRPQDLVPPIYCRNNKEYVTTICCYKDFCNNLELPPPEGPTDDAFDGWGPVELAAVIAGPVFLLCVLLMVTVFLCHYHHQRAYHDRNQLDMEEPSCDHMYVSEGKSLKDLMFDMTTSGSGSGLPLFVRRTIARTIVLQEIIGKGRFGEVWRGKWRGGDIAVKIFSSREERSWFREAEIYQTVMLRHENILGFIAADNKDNGTWTQLWLVSDYHEHGSLFDYLNRYTVTVEGLIKLALSAVSGLAHLHMEIVGTQGKPGIAHRDLKSKNILVKKNGTCAIADLGLAVRHDSLTDTIDIAPNQRVGTKRYMAPEVLDETINMQHFDSFKCADIYALGLVYWEIARRCSAGGIHEDYQLPYFDLVPSDPSIEEMRKVVCEQNLRPNVPTIWHTNEALRVMTKIMRECWYANGAARLTALRIKKALSQLSIQEDVKI
;
A
#
# COMPACT_ATOMS: atom_id res chain seq x y z
N MET A 1 31.82 -7.18 -64.49
CA MET A 1 30.45 -6.85 -64.87
C MET A 1 29.70 -6.50 -63.57
N ALA A 2 29.66 -5.23 -63.25
CA ALA A 2 29.00 -4.73 -62.07
C ALA A 2 27.75 -3.98 -62.51
N LYS A 3 26.55 -4.38 -62.04
CA LYS A 3 25.31 -3.67 -62.22
C LYS A 3 25.02 -2.84 -60.98
N GLY A 4 25.17 -1.53 -61.11
CA GLY A 4 24.73 -0.58 -60.11
C GLY A 4 23.20 -0.37 -60.14
N TYR A 5 22.62 -0.21 -58.95
CA TYR A 5 21.28 0.29 -58.75
C TYR A 5 21.33 1.77 -58.33
N PRO A 6 20.49 2.66 -58.87
CA PRO A 6 20.49 4.05 -58.48
C PRO A 6 19.66 4.26 -57.20
N PHE A 7 20.25 4.97 -56.27
CA PHE A 7 19.58 5.55 -55.09
C PHE A 7 18.67 6.71 -55.54
N TYR A 8 17.36 6.55 -55.40
CA TYR A 8 16.44 7.68 -55.46
C TYR A 8 16.37 8.34 -54.08
N ALA A 9 17.00 9.52 -53.99
CA ALA A 9 16.81 10.43 -52.86
C ALA A 9 15.43 11.13 -53.04
N VAL A 10 14.47 10.77 -52.18
CA VAL A 10 13.19 11.47 -52.10
C VAL A 10 13.38 12.68 -51.19
N PHE A 11 13.51 13.86 -51.78
CA PHE A 11 13.46 15.13 -51.06
C PHE A 11 12.02 15.38 -50.63
N PHE A 12 11.73 15.18 -49.33
CA PHE A 12 10.55 15.75 -48.72
C PHE A 12 10.76 17.28 -48.55
N LEU A 13 10.17 18.04 -49.46
CA LEU A 13 9.99 19.48 -49.25
C LEU A 13 8.96 19.66 -48.14
N PHE A 14 9.43 19.99 -46.94
CA PHE A 14 8.58 20.56 -45.90
C PHE A 14 8.14 21.95 -46.37
N ASN A 15 6.91 22.06 -46.86
CA ASN A 15 6.22 23.33 -46.95
C ASN A 15 5.97 23.83 -45.52
N VAL A 16 6.82 24.70 -45.01
CA VAL A 16 6.52 25.50 -43.85
C VAL A 16 5.48 26.54 -44.31
N HIS A 17 4.21 26.22 -44.11
CA HIS A 17 3.18 27.25 -44.09
C HIS A 17 3.43 28.11 -42.84
N THR A 18 3.97 29.31 -43.06
CA THR A 18 3.83 30.41 -42.14
C THR A 18 2.37 30.84 -42.13
N GLY A 19 1.54 30.12 -41.36
CA GLY A 19 0.16 30.52 -41.11
C GLY A 19 0.17 31.85 -40.38
N ALA A 20 -0.46 32.87 -40.94
CA ALA A 20 -0.71 34.12 -40.24
C ALA A 20 -1.58 33.79 -39.02
N ALA A 21 -1.20 34.26 -37.82
CA ALA A 21 -1.94 34.06 -36.60
C ALA A 21 -3.37 34.63 -36.77
N LEU A 22 -4.38 33.82 -36.37
CA LEU A 22 -5.79 34.22 -36.41
C LEU A 22 -6.06 35.33 -35.42
N LYS A 23 -6.78 36.36 -35.80
CA LYS A 23 -7.26 37.43 -34.91
C LYS A 23 -8.68 37.08 -34.46
N CYS A 24 -8.87 36.97 -33.15
CA CYS A 24 -10.16 36.65 -32.53
C CYS A 24 -10.66 37.82 -31.67
N PHE A 25 -11.97 37.89 -31.49
CA PHE A 25 -12.57 38.78 -30.52
C PHE A 25 -12.40 38.17 -29.10
N CYS A 26 -11.98 39.03 -28.11
CA CYS A 26 -11.73 38.58 -26.75
C CYS A 26 -12.35 39.59 -25.76
N LYS A 27 -13.45 39.23 -25.10
CA LYS A 27 -14.22 40.13 -24.23
C LYS A 27 -13.42 40.65 -23.03
N ASP A 28 -12.55 39.80 -22.48
CA ASP A 28 -11.79 40.08 -21.24
C ASP A 28 -10.36 40.65 -21.54
N CYS A 29 -9.98 40.82 -22.81
CA CYS A 29 -8.67 41.29 -23.19
C CYS A 29 -8.60 42.82 -23.26
N LEU A 30 -8.77 43.51 -22.12
CA LEU A 30 -8.82 44.98 -22.03
C LEU A 30 -7.54 45.70 -22.49
N LYS A 31 -6.37 45.04 -22.40
CA LYS A 31 -5.07 45.62 -22.78
C LYS A 31 -4.80 45.64 -24.31
N THR A 32 -5.49 44.82 -25.06
CA THR A 32 -5.30 44.60 -26.50
C THR A 32 -6.51 44.99 -27.33
N ASN A 33 -7.27 45.97 -26.87
CA ASN A 33 -8.45 46.47 -27.54
C ASN A 33 -9.47 45.41 -27.88
N GLN A 34 -9.75 44.49 -26.93
CA GLN A 34 -10.68 43.36 -27.03
C GLN A 34 -10.35 42.35 -28.17
N THR A 35 -9.09 42.25 -28.54
CA THR A 35 -8.63 41.29 -29.54
C THR A 35 -7.48 40.44 -29.02
N CYS A 36 -7.36 39.21 -29.51
CA CYS A 36 -6.25 38.31 -29.24
C CYS A 36 -5.83 37.58 -30.53
N GLU A 37 -4.60 37.09 -30.58
CA GLU A 37 -4.04 36.37 -31.71
C GLU A 37 -3.70 34.93 -31.31
N THR A 38 -4.00 33.95 -32.17
CA THR A 38 -3.73 32.53 -31.92
C THR A 38 -3.46 31.78 -33.19
N ASP A 39 -2.62 30.74 -33.10
CA ASP A 39 -2.41 29.77 -34.18
C ASP A 39 -3.42 28.60 -34.10
N GLY A 40 -4.35 28.63 -33.15
CA GLY A 40 -5.37 27.60 -32.88
C GLY A 40 -6.74 27.95 -33.44
N ALA A 41 -7.69 28.32 -32.58
CA ALA A 41 -9.06 28.62 -32.97
C ALA A 41 -9.61 29.82 -32.18
N CYS A 42 -10.58 30.54 -32.80
CA CYS A 42 -11.42 31.51 -32.11
C CYS A 42 -12.63 30.81 -31.49
N LEU A 43 -12.86 30.98 -30.20
CA LEU A 43 -13.96 30.36 -29.44
C LEU A 43 -14.98 31.41 -29.03
N ALA A 44 -16.26 31.09 -29.22
CA ALA A 44 -17.39 31.78 -28.59
C ALA A 44 -18.28 30.75 -27.92
N SER A 45 -18.63 31.00 -26.66
CA SER A 45 -19.47 30.11 -25.86
C SER A 45 -20.51 30.91 -25.08
N LEU A 46 -21.77 30.46 -25.10
CA LEU A 46 -22.86 31.01 -24.34
C LEU A 46 -23.42 29.90 -23.41
N SER A 47 -23.39 30.15 -22.12
CA SER A 47 -23.97 29.26 -21.11
C SER A 47 -25.01 29.98 -20.27
N ARG A 48 -26.07 29.26 -19.85
CA ARG A 48 -27.09 29.78 -18.92
C ARG A 48 -26.97 29.05 -17.59
N ILE A 49 -26.59 29.78 -16.55
CA ILE A 49 -26.43 29.27 -15.19
C ILE A 49 -27.33 30.11 -14.25
N GLY A 50 -28.32 29.47 -13.58
CA GLY A 50 -29.20 30.14 -12.65
C GLY A 50 -30.05 31.27 -13.28
N GLY A 51 -30.42 31.15 -14.56
CA GLY A 51 -31.18 32.17 -15.29
C GLY A 51 -30.35 33.35 -15.83
N VAL A 52 -29.04 33.36 -15.56
CA VAL A 52 -28.09 34.41 -16.05
C VAL A 52 -27.28 33.85 -17.21
N GLU A 53 -27.20 34.64 -18.28
CA GLU A 53 -26.40 34.26 -19.46
C GLU A 53 -24.93 34.72 -19.30
N HIS A 54 -24.05 33.77 -19.43
CA HIS A 54 -22.59 33.99 -19.40
C HIS A 54 -22.00 33.74 -20.78
N GLU A 55 -21.49 34.80 -21.38
CA GLU A 55 -20.85 34.74 -22.67
C GLU A 55 -19.33 34.86 -22.55
N ILE A 56 -18.61 33.91 -23.15
CA ILE A 56 -17.14 33.84 -23.18
C ILE A 56 -16.66 33.90 -24.64
N ARG A 57 -15.73 34.80 -24.94
CA ARG A 57 -15.06 34.93 -26.25
C ARG A 57 -13.56 35.02 -26.02
N VAL A 58 -12.81 34.01 -26.52
CA VAL A 58 -11.36 33.89 -26.27
C VAL A 58 -10.63 33.25 -27.46
N CYS A 59 -9.30 33.41 -27.45
CA CYS A 59 -8.39 32.67 -28.30
C CYS A 59 -8.02 31.34 -27.66
N VAL A 60 -8.11 30.22 -28.39
CA VAL A 60 -7.71 28.89 -27.95
C VAL A 60 -6.42 28.52 -28.66
N ARG A 61 -5.43 28.04 -27.92
CA ARG A 61 -4.14 27.60 -28.47
C ARG A 61 -4.28 26.20 -29.08
N PRO A 62 -3.42 25.83 -30.05
CA PRO A 62 -3.46 24.49 -30.65
C PRO A 62 -3.35 23.33 -29.63
N GLN A 63 -2.60 23.54 -28.54
CA GLN A 63 -2.42 22.57 -27.48
C GLN A 63 -3.70 22.30 -26.69
N ASP A 64 -4.58 23.30 -26.57
CA ASP A 64 -5.82 23.24 -25.82
C ASP A 64 -6.98 22.66 -26.68
N LEU A 65 -6.72 22.38 -27.96
CA LEU A 65 -7.68 21.76 -28.90
C LEU A 65 -7.56 20.24 -28.96
N VAL A 66 -6.60 19.62 -28.27
CA VAL A 66 -6.40 18.17 -28.25
C VAL A 66 -6.38 17.66 -26.79
N PRO A 67 -7.43 16.94 -26.33
CA PRO A 67 -8.71 16.60 -26.98
C PRO A 67 -9.64 17.82 -27.12
N PRO A 68 -10.57 17.83 -28.10
CA PRO A 68 -11.37 19.01 -28.42
C PRO A 68 -12.53 19.22 -27.44
N ILE A 69 -12.21 19.30 -26.14
CA ILE A 69 -13.19 19.43 -25.05
C ILE A 69 -13.89 20.79 -25.13
N TYR A 70 -13.15 21.84 -25.45
CA TYR A 70 -13.67 23.22 -25.51
C TYR A 70 -14.54 23.51 -26.72
N CYS A 71 -14.43 22.75 -27.80
CA CYS A 71 -15.21 22.93 -29.03
C CYS A 71 -16.40 21.96 -29.11
N ARG A 72 -16.70 21.23 -28.05
CA ARG A 72 -17.83 20.31 -28.00
C ARG A 72 -19.11 21.03 -27.59
N ASN A 73 -20.06 21.05 -28.50
CA ASN A 73 -21.35 21.69 -28.24
C ASN A 73 -22.28 20.76 -27.46
N ASN A 74 -22.77 21.21 -26.31
CA ASN A 74 -23.86 20.56 -25.57
C ASN A 74 -25.07 21.49 -25.62
N LYS A 75 -25.95 21.29 -26.58
CA LYS A 75 -27.07 22.17 -26.86
C LYS A 75 -28.07 22.38 -25.71
N GLU A 76 -28.03 21.51 -24.71
CA GLU A 76 -28.93 21.63 -23.55
C GLU A 76 -28.50 22.74 -22.58
N TYR A 77 -27.20 22.95 -22.37
CA TYR A 77 -26.71 23.87 -21.36
C TYR A 77 -25.71 24.91 -21.86
N VAL A 78 -25.00 24.59 -22.94
CA VAL A 78 -23.94 25.43 -23.48
C VAL A 78 -23.93 25.37 -25.01
N THR A 79 -24.02 26.53 -25.65
CA THR A 79 -23.80 26.67 -27.08
C THR A 79 -22.37 27.17 -27.32
N THR A 80 -21.54 26.37 -27.99
CA THR A 80 -20.13 26.69 -28.28
C THR A 80 -19.83 26.61 -29.74
N ILE A 81 -19.10 27.58 -30.29
CA ILE A 81 -18.60 27.62 -31.65
C ILE A 81 -17.10 27.86 -31.65
N CYS A 82 -16.35 26.96 -32.31
CA CYS A 82 -14.94 27.18 -32.63
C CYS A 82 -14.80 27.43 -34.12
N CYS A 83 -14.07 28.46 -34.49
CA CYS A 83 -13.91 28.83 -35.91
C CYS A 83 -12.46 29.26 -36.21
N TYR A 84 -12.10 29.21 -37.49
CA TYR A 84 -10.73 29.32 -37.98
C TYR A 84 -10.57 30.43 -39.03
N LYS A 85 -11.24 31.56 -38.81
CA LYS A 85 -11.11 32.78 -39.62
C LYS A 85 -11.01 33.99 -38.71
N ASP A 86 -10.42 35.07 -39.18
CA ASP A 86 -10.30 36.30 -38.41
C ASP A 86 -11.68 36.81 -37.97
N PHE A 87 -11.78 37.14 -36.68
CA PHE A 87 -12.98 37.67 -36.04
C PHE A 87 -14.26 36.83 -36.18
N CYS A 88 -14.14 35.54 -36.53
CA CYS A 88 -15.28 34.66 -36.76
C CYS A 88 -16.10 34.35 -35.50
N ASN A 89 -15.56 34.57 -34.31
CA ASN A 89 -16.25 34.43 -33.04
C ASN A 89 -17.04 35.68 -32.58
N ASN A 90 -17.25 36.64 -33.48
CA ASN A 90 -18.09 37.82 -33.28
C ASN A 90 -19.55 37.61 -33.74
N LEU A 91 -20.02 36.38 -33.81
CA LEU A 91 -21.38 36.02 -34.13
C LEU A 91 -22.29 35.97 -32.90
N GLU A 92 -23.57 36.34 -33.05
CA GLU A 92 -24.55 36.09 -32.02
C GLU A 92 -24.81 34.58 -31.89
N LEU A 93 -24.64 34.03 -30.72
CA LEU A 93 -24.88 32.63 -30.42
C LEU A 93 -26.36 32.42 -30.14
N PRO A 94 -27.02 31.40 -30.70
CA PRO A 94 -28.38 31.05 -30.29
C PRO A 94 -28.37 30.62 -28.82
N PRO A 95 -29.36 31.02 -28.04
CA PRO A 95 -29.45 30.60 -26.64
C PRO A 95 -29.54 29.07 -26.57
N PRO A 96 -28.92 28.43 -25.53
CA PRO A 96 -29.03 26.99 -25.35
C PRO A 96 -30.48 26.58 -25.17
N GLU A 97 -30.92 25.52 -25.84
CA GLU A 97 -32.26 24.92 -25.76
C GLU A 97 -32.41 24.20 -24.39
N GLY A 98 -32.38 24.97 -23.29
CA GLY A 98 -32.65 24.43 -21.95
C GLY A 98 -34.14 24.08 -21.82
N PRO A 99 -34.53 23.19 -20.90
CA PRO A 99 -35.93 22.92 -20.62
C PRO A 99 -36.62 24.23 -20.29
N THR A 100 -37.60 24.57 -21.12
CA THR A 100 -38.54 25.66 -20.81
C THR A 100 -39.29 25.32 -19.53
N ASP A 101 -39.37 26.25 -18.59
CA ASP A 101 -40.05 26.12 -17.30
C ASP A 101 -41.60 25.88 -17.39
N ASP A 102 -42.06 25.38 -18.55
CA ASP A 102 -43.50 25.19 -18.84
C ASP A 102 -43.88 23.70 -19.00
N ALA A 103 -43.49 22.81 -18.11
CA ALA A 103 -44.06 21.46 -18.05
C ALA A 103 -43.79 20.73 -16.71
N PHE A 104 -44.16 21.30 -15.57
CA PHE A 104 -44.43 20.52 -14.36
C PHE A 104 -45.54 21.16 -13.56
N ASP A 105 -46.75 21.06 -14.10
CA ASP A 105 -48.00 21.19 -13.33
C ASP A 105 -48.22 19.83 -12.63
N GLY A 106 -47.64 19.64 -11.45
CA GLY A 106 -47.77 18.39 -10.71
C GLY A 106 -46.88 18.34 -9.47
N TRP A 107 -47.42 18.75 -8.36
CA TRP A 107 -46.91 18.61 -6.98
C TRP A 107 -45.88 19.68 -6.57
N GLY A 108 -46.28 20.51 -5.64
CA GLY A 108 -45.42 21.53 -5.02
C GLY A 108 -44.24 20.89 -4.27
N PRO A 109 -43.15 21.65 -4.05
CA PRO A 109 -41.93 21.12 -3.38
C PRO A 109 -42.21 20.56 -1.98
N VAL A 110 -43.25 20.99 -1.32
CA VAL A 110 -43.71 20.48 -0.01
C VAL A 110 -44.38 19.11 -0.14
N GLU A 111 -45.15 18.88 -1.21
CA GLU A 111 -45.81 17.60 -1.48
C GLU A 111 -44.82 16.52 -1.92
N LEU A 112 -43.84 16.89 -2.74
CA LEU A 112 -42.75 15.99 -3.15
C LEU A 112 -41.88 15.60 -1.95
N ALA A 113 -41.58 16.55 -1.06
CA ALA A 113 -40.86 16.30 0.18
C ALA A 113 -41.64 15.36 1.11
N ALA A 114 -42.96 15.49 1.20
CA ALA A 114 -43.80 14.63 2.03
C ALA A 114 -43.86 13.18 1.50
N VAL A 115 -43.91 12.99 0.18
CA VAL A 115 -43.94 11.66 -0.47
C VAL A 115 -42.63 10.92 -0.36
N ILE A 116 -41.51 11.61 -0.33
CA ILE A 116 -40.17 10.98 -0.18
C ILE A 116 -39.81 10.83 1.30
N ALA A 117 -40.03 11.87 2.12
CA ALA A 117 -39.66 11.85 3.53
C ALA A 117 -40.61 10.98 4.38
N GLY A 118 -41.89 10.87 4.01
CA GLY A 118 -42.87 10.05 4.73
C GLY A 118 -42.50 8.56 4.79
N PRO A 119 -42.26 7.87 3.66
CA PRO A 119 -41.86 6.47 3.66
C PRO A 119 -40.51 6.23 4.34
N VAL A 120 -39.54 7.14 4.17
CA VAL A 120 -38.20 7.04 4.81
C VAL A 120 -38.34 7.16 6.33
N PHE A 121 -39.16 8.12 6.81
CA PHE A 121 -39.41 8.28 8.24
C PHE A 121 -40.14 7.05 8.83
N LEU A 122 -41.15 6.50 8.15
CA LEU A 122 -41.83 5.26 8.55
C LEU A 122 -40.87 4.07 8.62
N LEU A 123 -39.96 3.95 7.65
CA LEU A 123 -38.97 2.91 7.61
C LEU A 123 -37.94 3.03 8.76
N CYS A 124 -37.53 4.26 9.08
CA CYS A 124 -36.69 4.55 10.23
C CYS A 124 -37.40 4.23 11.56
N VAL A 125 -38.67 4.56 11.70
CA VAL A 125 -39.42 4.23 12.90
C VAL A 125 -39.63 2.72 13.04
N LEU A 126 -39.93 1.99 11.96
CA LEU A 126 -40.02 0.55 11.97
C LEU A 126 -38.68 -0.12 12.34
N LEU A 127 -37.58 0.38 11.81
CA LEU A 127 -36.25 -0.09 12.18
C LEU A 127 -35.91 0.16 13.65
N MET A 128 -36.25 1.34 14.16
CA MET A 128 -36.07 1.64 15.58
C MET A 128 -36.94 0.74 16.48
N VAL A 129 -38.18 0.49 16.11
CA VAL A 129 -39.10 -0.40 16.85
C VAL A 129 -38.56 -1.85 16.80
N THR A 130 -38.11 -2.34 15.65
CA THR A 130 -37.53 -3.70 15.55
C THR A 130 -36.26 -3.83 16.37
N VAL A 131 -35.36 -2.84 16.33
CA VAL A 131 -34.14 -2.84 17.15
C VAL A 131 -34.50 -2.79 18.64
N PHE A 132 -35.49 -1.96 19.02
CA PHE A 132 -35.94 -1.89 20.41
C PHE A 132 -36.61 -3.20 20.89
N LEU A 133 -37.41 -3.83 20.06
CA LEU A 133 -38.03 -5.12 20.37
C LEU A 133 -36.95 -6.25 20.46
N CYS A 134 -36.02 -6.26 19.54
CA CYS A 134 -34.87 -7.20 19.61
C CYS A 134 -34.04 -6.98 20.88
N HIS A 135 -33.78 -5.73 21.24
CA HIS A 135 -33.05 -5.39 22.46
C HIS A 135 -33.85 -5.77 23.71
N TYR A 136 -35.16 -5.53 23.73
CA TYR A 136 -36.05 -5.91 24.82
C TYR A 136 -36.14 -7.43 24.99
N HIS A 137 -36.28 -8.18 23.89
CA HIS A 137 -36.27 -9.65 23.92
C HIS A 137 -34.90 -10.21 24.36
N HIS A 138 -33.82 -9.57 23.93
CA HIS A 138 -32.46 -9.96 24.35
C HIS A 138 -32.24 -9.71 25.86
N GLN A 139 -32.71 -8.57 26.39
CA GLN A 139 -32.63 -8.28 27.82
C GLN A 139 -33.51 -9.25 28.66
N ARG A 140 -34.68 -9.60 28.17
CA ARG A 140 -35.57 -10.55 28.85
C ARG A 140 -34.98 -11.95 28.88
N ALA A 141 -34.41 -12.42 27.77
CA ALA A 141 -33.68 -13.68 27.71
C ALA A 141 -32.41 -13.70 28.61
N TYR A 142 -31.81 -12.56 28.82
CA TYR A 142 -30.66 -12.41 29.75
C TYR A 142 -31.10 -12.42 31.21
N HIS A 143 -32.27 -11.88 31.53
CA HIS A 143 -32.82 -11.87 32.90
C HIS A 143 -33.34 -13.25 33.31
N ASP A 144 -33.97 -13.98 32.37
CA ASP A 144 -34.43 -15.37 32.62
C ASP A 144 -33.26 -16.36 32.77
N ARG A 145 -32.10 -16.12 32.13
CA ARG A 145 -30.88 -16.90 32.34
C ARG A 145 -30.21 -16.63 33.70
N ASN A 146 -30.27 -15.40 34.20
CA ASN A 146 -29.67 -15.07 35.51
C ASN A 146 -30.50 -15.51 36.71
N GLN A 147 -31.75 -15.97 36.52
CA GLN A 147 -32.55 -16.56 37.61
C GLN A 147 -32.39 -18.05 37.79
N LEU A 148 -31.72 -18.73 36.83
CA LEU A 148 -31.50 -20.19 36.89
C LEU A 148 -30.09 -20.61 37.40
N ASP A 149 -29.17 -19.65 37.56
CA ASP A 149 -27.80 -19.92 38.01
C ASP A 149 -27.50 -19.30 39.38
N MET A 150 -28.27 -19.71 40.42
CA MET A 150 -27.91 -19.49 41.82
C MET A 150 -27.81 -20.83 42.53
N GLU A 151 -26.83 -21.66 42.14
CA GLU A 151 -26.24 -22.70 42.97
C GLU A 151 -24.78 -22.93 42.49
N GLU A 152 -23.90 -22.71 43.37
CA GLU A 152 -22.47 -22.93 43.70
C GLU A 152 -21.45 -23.53 42.69
N PRO A 153 -20.12 -23.25 42.93
CA PRO A 153 -19.13 -23.18 41.87
C PRO A 153 -18.28 -24.44 41.78
N SER A 154 -18.11 -24.96 40.60
CA SER A 154 -16.94 -25.78 40.28
C SER A 154 -16.33 -25.38 38.97
N CYS A 155 -15.04 -25.16 39.06
CA CYS A 155 -14.07 -24.97 38.01
C CYS A 155 -14.31 -25.96 36.85
N ASP A 156 -14.50 -25.44 35.62
CA ASP A 156 -13.87 -25.88 34.39
C ASP A 156 -14.70 -25.53 33.14
N HIS A 157 -13.96 -25.13 32.10
CA HIS A 157 -14.39 -24.99 30.70
C HIS A 157 -15.27 -23.78 30.32
N MET A 158 -14.58 -22.68 30.07
CA MET A 158 -15.12 -21.59 29.29
C MET A 158 -14.97 -21.89 27.79
N TYR A 159 -16.03 -22.42 27.18
CA TYR A 159 -16.15 -22.55 25.73
C TYR A 159 -16.16 -21.17 25.08
N VAL A 160 -15.21 -20.92 24.20
CA VAL A 160 -15.24 -19.79 23.29
C VAL A 160 -16.36 -20.03 22.28
N SER A 161 -17.39 -19.19 22.30
CA SER A 161 -18.44 -19.18 21.30
C SER A 161 -17.84 -18.89 19.93
N GLU A 162 -17.81 -19.89 19.07
CA GLU A 162 -17.51 -19.75 17.66
C GLU A 162 -18.53 -18.80 17.01
N GLY A 163 -18.06 -17.71 16.40
CA GLY A 163 -18.89 -16.89 15.51
C GLY A 163 -18.72 -15.38 15.58
N LYS A 164 -18.02 -14.81 16.57
CA LYS A 164 -17.75 -13.36 16.56
C LYS A 164 -16.37 -13.08 15.94
N SER A 165 -16.39 -12.45 14.78
CA SER A 165 -15.19 -11.89 14.13
C SER A 165 -14.49 -10.92 15.08
N LEU A 166 -13.15 -10.92 15.08
CA LEU A 166 -12.33 -9.93 15.79
C LEU A 166 -12.79 -8.48 15.47
N LYS A 167 -13.41 -8.27 14.31
CA LYS A 167 -14.00 -7.02 13.85
C LYS A 167 -15.21 -6.60 14.69
N ASP A 168 -16.05 -7.55 15.08
CA ASP A 168 -17.25 -7.30 15.91
C ASP A 168 -16.85 -6.98 17.35
N LEU A 169 -15.79 -7.61 17.86
CA LEU A 169 -15.19 -7.29 19.16
C LEU A 169 -14.48 -5.92 19.17
N MET A 170 -13.94 -5.48 18.04
CA MET A 170 -13.33 -4.15 17.89
C MET A 170 -14.39 -3.04 17.79
N PHE A 171 -15.56 -3.32 17.23
CA PHE A 171 -16.65 -2.34 17.08
C PHE A 171 -17.41 -2.08 18.40
N ASP A 172 -17.63 -3.10 19.21
CA ASP A 172 -18.38 -3.03 20.48
C ASP A 172 -17.65 -2.24 21.59
N MET A 173 -16.37 -1.91 21.38
CA MET A 173 -15.54 -1.22 22.36
C MET A 173 -15.18 0.23 21.97
N THR A 174 -15.77 0.80 20.91
CA THR A 174 -15.38 2.12 20.36
C THR A 174 -16.31 3.29 20.73
N THR A 175 -17.24 3.13 21.65
CA THR A 175 -18.12 4.23 22.10
C THR A 175 -17.77 4.74 23.48
N SER A 176 -16.84 5.67 23.60
CA SER A 176 -16.92 6.79 24.53
C SER A 176 -15.94 7.91 24.11
N GLY A 177 -16.51 9.09 23.88
CA GLY A 177 -15.80 10.24 23.39
C GLY A 177 -15.06 11.01 24.48
N SER A 178 -13.94 11.59 24.09
CA SER A 178 -13.47 12.91 24.51
C SER A 178 -12.52 13.43 23.44
N GLY A 179 -12.85 14.59 22.88
CA GLY A 179 -12.12 15.20 21.79
C GLY A 179 -10.72 15.63 22.14
N SER A 180 -9.75 15.03 21.50
CA SER A 180 -8.46 15.60 21.14
C SER A 180 -8.01 14.86 19.89
N GLY A 181 -7.86 15.59 18.80
CA GLY A 181 -7.67 15.18 17.42
C GLY A 181 -6.52 14.25 17.08
N LEU A 182 -6.61 13.00 17.52
CA LEU A 182 -5.77 11.90 17.05
C LEU A 182 -6.67 10.69 16.76
N PRO A 183 -6.86 10.29 15.51
CA PRO A 183 -7.60 9.08 15.17
C PRO A 183 -6.70 7.85 15.31
N LEU A 184 -6.04 7.69 16.43
CA LEU A 184 -5.32 6.48 16.80
C LEU A 184 -6.20 5.73 17.80
N PHE A 185 -6.57 4.51 17.43
CA PHE A 185 -7.15 3.54 18.34
C PHE A 185 -6.13 3.12 19.41
N VAL A 186 -5.68 4.07 20.24
CA VAL A 186 -4.93 3.80 21.44
C VAL A 186 -5.93 3.36 22.50
N ARG A 187 -6.10 2.05 22.65
CA ARG A 187 -6.91 1.49 23.73
C ARG A 187 -6.08 1.45 25.00
N ARG A 188 -6.26 2.42 25.86
CA ARG A 188 -5.63 2.51 27.19
C ARG A 188 -5.92 1.34 28.14
N THR A 189 -6.55 0.26 27.67
CA THR A 189 -7.03 -0.83 28.50
C THR A 189 -6.37 -2.18 28.21
N ILE A 190 -5.83 -2.42 27.01
CA ILE A 190 -5.27 -3.71 26.64
C ILE A 190 -3.97 -3.99 27.39
N ALA A 191 -3.06 -3.02 27.46
CA ALA A 191 -1.78 -3.18 28.15
C ALA A 191 -1.93 -3.55 29.63
N ARG A 192 -3.02 -3.16 30.29
CA ARG A 192 -3.30 -3.53 31.70
C ARG A 192 -3.70 -4.98 31.87
N THR A 193 -4.26 -5.61 30.84
CA THR A 193 -4.72 -7.01 30.88
C THR A 193 -3.69 -8.00 30.37
N ILE A 194 -2.55 -7.51 29.88
CA ILE A 194 -1.44 -8.33 29.40
C ILE A 194 -0.48 -8.63 30.54
N VAL A 195 -0.13 -9.91 30.68
CA VAL A 195 0.91 -10.39 31.61
C VAL A 195 2.15 -10.69 30.77
N LEU A 196 3.21 -9.89 30.94
CA LEU A 196 4.52 -10.13 30.33
C LEU A 196 5.18 -11.35 30.97
N GLN A 197 5.81 -12.20 30.17
CA GLN A 197 6.47 -13.43 30.60
C GLN A 197 7.99 -13.33 30.47
N GLU A 198 8.51 -13.31 29.25
CA GLU A 198 9.95 -13.36 28.96
C GLU A 198 10.32 -12.44 27.80
N ILE A 199 11.57 -11.98 27.80
CA ILE A 199 12.13 -11.22 26.68
C ILE A 199 12.49 -12.21 25.57
N ILE A 200 11.91 -12.03 24.38
CA ILE A 200 12.15 -12.84 23.19
C ILE A 200 13.00 -12.14 22.15
N GLY A 201 13.26 -10.83 22.33
CA GLY A 201 14.09 -10.06 21.41
C GLY A 201 14.49 -8.72 21.99
N LYS A 202 15.66 -8.21 21.52
CA LYS A 202 16.12 -6.85 21.78
C LYS A 202 16.43 -6.19 20.46
N GLY A 203 15.82 -5.06 20.20
CA GLY A 203 15.97 -4.29 18.98
C GLY A 203 16.48 -2.87 19.24
N ARG A 204 16.67 -2.12 18.17
CA ARG A 204 17.11 -0.72 18.22
C ARG A 204 16.19 0.18 19.05
N PHE A 205 14.89 -0.08 19.01
CA PHE A 205 13.87 0.80 19.60
C PHE A 205 13.35 0.29 20.95
N GLY A 206 13.78 -0.90 21.40
CA GLY A 206 13.32 -1.45 22.67
C GLY A 206 13.39 -2.98 22.72
N GLU A 207 12.63 -3.53 23.63
CA GLU A 207 12.58 -4.97 23.91
C GLU A 207 11.28 -5.56 23.34
N VAL A 208 11.34 -6.81 22.88
CA VAL A 208 10.17 -7.59 22.51
C VAL A 208 9.95 -8.67 23.57
N TRP A 209 8.76 -8.70 24.13
CA TRP A 209 8.35 -9.63 25.19
C TRP A 209 7.31 -10.61 24.66
N ARG A 210 7.38 -11.86 25.09
CA ARG A 210 6.25 -12.77 25.07
C ARG A 210 5.34 -12.42 26.23
N GLY A 211 4.04 -12.40 25.99
CA GLY A 211 3.03 -12.14 26.99
C GLY A 211 1.81 -13.05 26.84
N LYS A 212 1.00 -13.10 27.89
CA LYS A 212 -0.31 -13.75 27.89
C LYS A 212 -1.42 -12.73 27.86
N TRP A 213 -2.37 -12.93 26.97
CA TRP A 213 -3.57 -12.13 26.86
C TRP A 213 -4.77 -13.02 26.49
N ARG A 214 -5.82 -12.99 27.31
CA ARG A 214 -7.02 -13.83 27.12
C ARG A 214 -6.72 -15.31 26.85
N GLY A 215 -5.75 -15.86 27.57
CA GLY A 215 -5.32 -17.26 27.44
C GLY A 215 -4.39 -17.57 26.26
N GLY A 216 -4.22 -16.66 25.30
CA GLY A 216 -3.33 -16.81 24.17
C GLY A 216 -1.96 -16.16 24.37
N ASP A 217 -0.96 -16.65 23.63
CA ASP A 217 0.37 -16.02 23.56
C ASP A 217 0.34 -14.86 22.57
N ILE A 218 0.97 -13.76 22.98
CA ILE A 218 1.15 -12.56 22.16
C ILE A 218 2.59 -12.07 22.25
N ALA A 219 3.00 -11.25 21.29
CA ALA A 219 4.25 -10.50 21.34
C ALA A 219 3.97 -9.02 21.64
N VAL A 220 4.79 -8.43 22.52
CA VAL A 220 4.72 -7.02 22.91
C VAL A 220 6.05 -6.36 22.67
N LYS A 221 6.11 -5.48 21.66
CA LYS A 221 7.27 -4.62 21.41
C LYS A 221 7.11 -3.36 22.25
N ILE A 222 8.04 -3.14 23.18
CA ILE A 222 8.01 -2.04 24.14
C ILE A 222 9.02 -0.99 23.69
N PHE A 223 8.54 0.21 23.44
CA PHE A 223 9.35 1.38 23.11
C PHE A 223 9.49 2.28 24.32
N SER A 224 10.61 2.96 24.42
CA SER A 224 10.75 4.06 25.38
C SER A 224 9.95 5.28 24.92
N SER A 225 9.60 6.16 25.84
CA SER A 225 8.92 7.43 25.51
C SER A 225 9.74 8.33 24.55
N ARG A 226 11.07 8.13 24.49
CA ARG A 226 11.95 8.84 23.54
C ARG A 226 11.74 8.37 22.10
N GLU A 227 11.22 7.18 21.90
CA GLU A 227 10.98 6.54 20.60
C GLU A 227 9.53 6.66 20.14
N GLU A 228 8.78 7.63 20.68
CA GLU A 228 7.36 7.84 20.38
C GLU A 228 7.08 7.96 18.89
N ARG A 229 7.93 8.67 18.15
CA ARG A 229 7.77 8.83 16.69
C ARG A 229 7.90 7.50 15.94
N SER A 230 8.83 6.63 16.37
CA SER A 230 9.04 5.32 15.77
C SER A 230 7.86 4.39 16.07
N TRP A 231 7.39 4.41 17.33
CA TRP A 231 6.20 3.66 17.73
C TRP A 231 4.95 4.11 16.98
N PHE A 232 4.72 5.43 16.90
CA PHE A 232 3.59 6.00 16.20
C PHE A 232 3.60 5.59 14.72
N ARG A 233 4.75 5.73 14.06
CA ARG A 233 4.92 5.37 12.65
C ARG A 233 4.61 3.90 12.39
N GLU A 234 5.16 3.01 13.20
CA GLU A 234 4.93 1.57 13.03
C GLU A 234 3.46 1.21 13.27
N ALA A 235 2.84 1.76 14.32
CA ALA A 235 1.42 1.57 14.61
C ALA A 235 0.52 2.09 13.49
N GLU A 236 0.83 3.27 12.93
CA GLU A 236 0.11 3.88 11.82
C GLU A 236 0.15 3.01 10.55
N ILE A 237 1.32 2.45 10.23
CA ILE A 237 1.46 1.56 9.07
C ILE A 237 0.64 0.28 9.28
N TYR A 238 0.71 -0.35 10.46
CA TYR A 238 -0.08 -1.56 10.74
C TYR A 238 -1.59 -1.34 10.72
N GLN A 239 -2.06 -0.11 10.96
CA GLN A 239 -3.48 0.26 10.90
C GLN A 239 -3.95 0.62 9.49
N THR A 240 -3.09 0.54 8.49
CA THR A 240 -3.47 0.78 7.10
C THR A 240 -4.59 -0.17 6.69
N VAL A 241 -5.64 0.38 6.09
CA VAL A 241 -6.80 -0.37 5.62
C VAL A 241 -6.35 -1.48 4.66
N MET A 242 -6.93 -2.67 4.77
CA MET A 242 -6.61 -3.86 3.98
C MET A 242 -5.15 -4.33 4.03
N LEU A 243 -4.36 -3.88 5.03
CA LEU A 243 -3.00 -4.38 5.20
C LEU A 243 -2.95 -5.83 5.68
N ARG A 244 -3.98 -6.28 6.41
CA ARG A 244 -4.00 -7.63 7.00
C ARG A 244 -3.88 -8.71 5.94
N HIS A 245 -2.86 -9.54 6.08
CA HIS A 245 -2.57 -10.66 5.18
C HIS A 245 -1.90 -11.79 5.97
N GLU A 246 -2.11 -13.03 5.55
CA GLU A 246 -1.54 -14.20 6.24
C GLU A 246 -0.02 -14.20 6.37
N ASN A 247 0.69 -13.51 5.46
CA ASN A 247 2.14 -13.39 5.45
C ASN A 247 2.64 -11.99 5.88
N ILE A 248 1.83 -11.25 6.61
CA ILE A 248 2.20 -10.04 7.33
C ILE A 248 1.88 -10.26 8.80
N LEU A 249 2.75 -9.80 9.70
CA LEU A 249 2.56 -9.93 11.14
C LEU A 249 1.21 -9.36 11.56
N GLY A 250 0.42 -10.18 12.25
CA GLY A 250 -0.89 -9.78 12.76
C GLY A 250 -0.74 -8.73 13.87
N PHE A 251 -1.17 -7.51 13.57
CA PHE A 251 -1.24 -6.41 14.53
C PHE A 251 -2.52 -6.53 15.35
N ILE A 252 -2.41 -6.41 16.68
CA ILE A 252 -3.52 -6.50 17.62
C ILE A 252 -3.89 -5.12 18.13
N ALA A 253 -2.90 -4.38 18.68
CA ALA A 253 -3.12 -3.06 19.25
C ALA A 253 -1.83 -2.25 19.44
N ALA A 254 -1.99 -0.93 19.48
CA ALA A 254 -1.02 -0.02 20.05
C ALA A 254 -1.61 0.56 21.35
N ASP A 255 -0.83 0.60 22.42
CA ASP A 255 -1.28 1.08 23.72
C ASP A 255 -0.12 1.73 24.50
N ASN A 256 -0.44 2.44 25.55
CA ASN A 256 0.55 2.98 26.48
C ASN A 256 0.35 2.39 27.88
N LYS A 257 1.43 2.09 28.56
CA LYS A 257 1.44 1.59 29.92
C LYS A 257 2.32 2.46 30.82
N ASP A 258 1.72 3.05 31.82
CA ASP A 258 2.45 3.74 32.87
C ASP A 258 2.94 2.71 33.88
N ASN A 259 4.23 2.71 34.19
CA ASN A 259 4.83 1.88 35.22
C ASN A 259 5.12 2.66 36.51
N GLY A 260 4.58 3.89 36.64
CA GLY A 260 4.76 4.78 37.81
C GLY A 260 6.01 5.66 37.73
N THR A 261 6.96 5.36 36.86
CA THR A 261 8.21 6.13 36.69
C THR A 261 8.26 6.79 35.29
N TRP A 262 7.81 6.06 34.27
CA TRP A 262 7.71 6.54 32.89
C TRP A 262 6.62 5.79 32.12
N THR A 263 6.14 6.39 31.06
CA THR A 263 5.19 5.77 30.14
C THR A 263 5.93 4.91 29.13
N GLN A 264 5.56 3.64 29.06
CA GLN A 264 5.98 2.70 28.02
C GLN A 264 4.98 2.73 26.87
N LEU A 265 5.48 2.68 25.63
CA LEU A 265 4.67 2.61 24.42
C LEU A 265 4.71 1.17 23.91
N TRP A 266 3.55 0.53 23.84
CA TRP A 266 3.42 -0.88 23.51
C TRP A 266 2.84 -1.06 22.13
N LEU A 267 3.43 -1.98 21.34
CA LEU A 267 2.87 -2.49 20.10
C LEU A 267 2.66 -3.99 20.29
N VAL A 268 1.38 -4.39 20.24
CA VAL A 268 0.94 -5.76 20.52
C VAL A 268 0.64 -6.46 19.20
N SER A 269 1.19 -7.65 19.02
CA SER A 269 1.05 -8.44 17.80
C SER A 269 0.95 -9.95 18.10
N ASP A 270 0.67 -10.73 17.06
CA ASP A 270 0.71 -12.18 17.13
C ASP A 270 2.10 -12.67 17.57
N TYR A 271 2.13 -13.72 18.38
CA TYR A 271 3.36 -14.41 18.79
C TYR A 271 3.63 -15.59 17.85
N HIS A 272 4.87 -15.70 17.40
CA HIS A 272 5.34 -16.82 16.58
C HIS A 272 6.49 -17.54 17.29
N GLU A 273 6.24 -18.80 17.68
CA GLU A 273 7.13 -19.60 18.53
C GLU A 273 8.50 -19.90 17.92
N HIS A 274 8.57 -19.94 16.57
CA HIS A 274 9.84 -20.19 15.89
C HIS A 274 10.75 -18.94 15.84
N GLY A 275 10.21 -17.77 16.21
CA GLY A 275 10.95 -16.51 16.19
C GLY A 275 11.20 -15.99 14.78
N SER A 276 12.31 -15.27 14.58
CA SER A 276 12.68 -14.74 13.28
C SER A 276 13.20 -15.86 12.35
N LEU A 277 13.14 -15.60 11.05
CA LEU A 277 13.74 -16.47 10.04
C LEU A 277 15.26 -16.61 10.27
N PHE A 278 15.92 -15.55 10.73
CA PHE A 278 17.31 -15.59 11.18
C PHE A 278 17.52 -16.65 12.28
N ASP A 279 16.72 -16.62 13.35
CA ASP A 279 16.83 -17.57 14.45
C ASP A 279 16.47 -18.99 14.03
N TYR A 280 15.47 -19.11 13.15
CA TYR A 280 15.02 -20.39 12.61
C TYR A 280 16.12 -21.06 11.77
N LEU A 281 16.73 -20.33 10.84
CA LEU A 281 17.79 -20.87 9.96
C LEU A 281 19.10 -21.14 10.70
N ASN A 282 19.36 -20.47 11.83
CA ASN A 282 20.49 -20.81 12.71
C ASN A 282 20.28 -22.15 13.42
N ARG A 283 19.03 -22.46 13.80
CA ARG A 283 18.69 -23.68 14.55
C ARG A 283 18.42 -24.89 13.67
N TYR A 284 17.83 -24.68 12.51
CA TYR A 284 17.31 -25.76 11.66
C TYR A 284 17.85 -25.68 10.23
N THR A 285 17.98 -26.84 9.63
CA THR A 285 18.07 -26.99 8.16
C THR A 285 16.65 -27.11 7.60
N VAL A 286 16.48 -26.81 6.33
CA VAL A 286 15.18 -26.88 5.66
C VAL A 286 15.22 -27.90 4.52
N THR A 287 14.12 -28.60 4.31
CA THR A 287 13.91 -29.45 3.13
C THR A 287 13.68 -28.58 1.90
N VAL A 288 13.67 -29.17 0.72
CA VAL A 288 13.32 -28.45 -0.53
C VAL A 288 11.91 -27.87 -0.46
N GLU A 289 10.94 -28.64 0.07
CA GLU A 289 9.59 -28.16 0.32
C GLU A 289 9.57 -26.97 1.31
N GLY A 290 10.31 -27.10 2.41
CA GLY A 290 10.46 -26.02 3.40
C GLY A 290 11.08 -24.76 2.81
N LEU A 291 12.10 -24.88 1.96
CA LEU A 291 12.70 -23.77 1.21
C LEU A 291 11.64 -23.03 0.38
N ILE A 292 10.88 -23.77 -0.41
CA ILE A 292 9.84 -23.19 -1.29
C ILE A 292 8.76 -22.51 -0.44
N LYS A 293 8.30 -23.15 0.61
CA LYS A 293 7.27 -22.66 1.52
C LYS A 293 7.67 -21.36 2.22
N LEU A 294 8.90 -21.29 2.75
CA LEU A 294 9.43 -20.08 3.35
C LEU A 294 9.59 -18.96 2.31
N ALA A 295 10.17 -19.26 1.16
CA ALA A 295 10.39 -18.28 0.10
C ALA A 295 9.09 -17.74 -0.49
N LEU A 296 8.12 -18.62 -0.78
CA LEU A 296 6.83 -18.25 -1.35
C LEU A 296 6.00 -17.40 -0.38
N SER A 297 5.97 -17.78 0.90
CA SER A 297 5.23 -17.02 1.91
C SER A 297 5.86 -15.65 2.17
N ALA A 298 7.18 -15.54 2.21
CA ALA A 298 7.86 -14.24 2.36
C ALA A 298 7.53 -13.30 1.20
N VAL A 299 7.63 -13.78 -0.05
CA VAL A 299 7.28 -12.92 -1.20
C VAL A 299 5.77 -12.67 -1.32
N SER A 300 4.92 -13.56 -0.82
CA SER A 300 3.47 -13.32 -0.81
C SER A 300 3.12 -12.14 0.09
N GLY A 301 3.75 -12.05 1.26
CA GLY A 301 3.64 -10.88 2.13
C GLY A 301 4.18 -9.60 1.48
N LEU A 302 5.36 -9.68 0.85
CA LEU A 302 5.95 -8.52 0.17
C LEU A 302 5.14 -8.07 -1.05
N ALA A 303 4.60 -9.01 -1.82
CA ALA A 303 3.72 -8.69 -2.94
C ALA A 303 2.44 -7.98 -2.48
N HIS A 304 1.88 -8.40 -1.33
CA HIS A 304 0.72 -7.71 -0.75
C HIS A 304 1.09 -6.31 -0.23
N LEU A 305 2.26 -6.11 0.36
CA LEU A 305 2.74 -4.78 0.74
C LEU A 305 2.86 -3.87 -0.49
N HIS A 306 3.58 -4.32 -1.51
CA HIS A 306 3.87 -3.55 -2.73
C HIS A 306 2.63 -3.25 -3.58
N MET A 307 1.61 -4.12 -3.51
CA MET A 307 0.39 -3.99 -4.30
C MET A 307 -0.47 -2.86 -3.75
N GLU A 308 -0.88 -1.98 -4.63
CA GLU A 308 -1.94 -1.02 -4.37
C GLU A 308 -3.30 -1.65 -4.69
N ILE A 309 -4.29 -1.39 -3.84
CA ILE A 309 -5.68 -1.80 -4.04
C ILE A 309 -6.50 -0.53 -4.17
N VAL A 310 -6.92 -0.22 -5.39
CA VAL A 310 -7.72 0.98 -5.68
C VAL A 310 -9.18 0.72 -5.32
N GLY A 311 -9.82 1.67 -4.63
CA GLY A 311 -11.23 1.60 -4.24
C GLY A 311 -11.58 2.60 -3.15
N THR A 312 -12.84 2.65 -2.74
CA THR A 312 -13.34 3.55 -1.67
C THR A 312 -12.68 3.30 -0.31
N GLN A 313 -12.19 2.08 -0.08
CA GLN A 313 -11.38 1.68 1.06
C GLN A 313 -10.13 0.97 0.52
N GLY A 314 -9.38 1.66 -0.31
CA GLY A 314 -8.19 1.12 -0.96
C GLY A 314 -7.01 0.95 0.01
N LYS A 315 -6.03 0.13 -0.39
CA LYS A 315 -4.75 -0.02 0.29
C LYS A 315 -3.68 0.70 -0.54
N PRO A 316 -2.94 1.66 0.04
CA PRO A 316 -1.79 2.25 -0.62
C PRO A 316 -0.71 1.19 -0.90
N GLY A 317 0.13 1.43 -1.88
CA GLY A 317 1.38 0.70 -2.04
C GLY A 317 2.30 0.97 -0.84
N ILE A 318 2.93 -0.07 -0.29
CA ILE A 318 3.83 0.04 0.85
C ILE A 318 5.16 -0.62 0.50
N ALA A 319 6.28 0.10 0.67
CA ALA A 319 7.61 -0.47 0.62
C ALA A 319 8.21 -0.58 2.02
N HIS A 320 8.90 -1.69 2.31
CA HIS A 320 9.34 -2.05 3.64
C HIS A 320 10.59 -1.28 4.10
N ARG A 321 11.59 -1.14 3.24
CA ARG A 321 12.87 -0.43 3.42
C ARG A 321 13.86 -1.02 4.42
N ASP A 322 13.51 -2.06 5.17
CA ASP A 322 14.44 -2.80 6.06
C ASP A 322 14.12 -4.31 6.02
N LEU A 323 13.92 -4.86 4.84
CA LEU A 323 13.68 -6.29 4.70
C LEU A 323 14.97 -7.07 4.98
N LYS A 324 14.88 -8.03 5.90
CA LYS A 324 15.98 -8.91 6.33
C LYS A 324 15.42 -10.13 7.05
N SER A 325 16.20 -11.19 7.22
CA SER A 325 15.76 -12.42 7.91
C SER A 325 15.32 -12.18 9.36
N LYS A 326 15.86 -11.17 10.05
CA LYS A 326 15.42 -10.79 11.41
C LYS A 326 14.03 -10.15 11.46
N ASN A 327 13.58 -9.56 10.35
CA ASN A 327 12.27 -8.89 10.23
C ASN A 327 11.21 -9.78 9.54
N ILE A 328 11.51 -11.06 9.35
CA ILE A 328 10.58 -12.07 8.86
C ILE A 328 10.42 -13.11 9.94
N LEU A 329 9.20 -13.38 10.40
CA LEU A 329 8.90 -14.33 11.45
C LEU A 329 8.42 -15.66 10.85
N VAL A 330 8.79 -16.79 11.46
CA VAL A 330 8.36 -18.12 11.02
C VAL A 330 7.21 -18.59 11.90
N LYS A 331 6.08 -18.89 11.26
CA LYS A 331 4.88 -19.37 11.92
C LYS A 331 4.95 -20.88 12.18
N LYS A 332 4.12 -21.39 13.09
CA LYS A 332 4.03 -22.80 13.45
C LYS A 332 3.84 -23.73 12.25
N ASN A 333 3.11 -23.27 11.24
CA ASN A 333 2.89 -24.06 10.02
C ASN A 333 4.05 -23.99 9.01
N GLY A 334 5.19 -23.39 9.36
CA GLY A 334 6.37 -23.25 8.50
C GLY A 334 6.28 -22.17 7.41
N THR A 335 5.26 -21.30 7.45
CA THR A 335 5.17 -20.14 6.56
C THR A 335 5.72 -18.88 7.25
N CYS A 336 6.06 -17.87 6.46
CA CYS A 336 6.60 -16.59 6.94
C CYS A 336 5.52 -15.52 7.14
N ALA A 337 5.81 -14.58 8.05
CA ALA A 337 5.12 -13.31 8.19
C ALA A 337 6.13 -12.16 8.24
N ILE A 338 5.96 -11.15 7.39
CA ILE A 338 6.80 -9.93 7.40
C ILE A 338 6.42 -9.06 8.59
N ALA A 339 7.42 -8.55 9.30
CA ALA A 339 7.31 -7.77 10.52
C ALA A 339 8.19 -6.51 10.48
N ASP A 340 8.06 -5.64 11.48
CA ASP A 340 8.87 -4.43 11.68
C ASP A 340 8.70 -3.40 10.54
N LEU A 341 7.49 -2.84 10.43
CA LEU A 341 7.13 -1.84 9.42
C LEU A 341 7.50 -0.39 9.82
N GLY A 342 8.31 -0.20 10.86
CA GLY A 342 8.66 1.13 11.38
C GLY A 342 9.42 2.04 10.39
N LEU A 343 10.07 1.47 9.38
CA LEU A 343 10.76 2.22 8.31
C LEU A 343 9.98 2.22 6.98
N ALA A 344 8.82 1.58 6.95
CA ALA A 344 8.03 1.47 5.72
C ALA A 344 7.49 2.83 5.25
N VAL A 345 7.31 2.95 3.94
CA VAL A 345 6.76 4.13 3.27
C VAL A 345 5.51 3.75 2.49
N ARG A 346 4.52 4.65 2.48
CA ARG A 346 3.27 4.52 1.74
C ARG A 346 3.28 5.44 0.52
N HIS A 347 2.68 4.99 -0.55
CA HIS A 347 2.44 5.78 -1.75
C HIS A 347 0.95 6.04 -1.89
N ASP A 348 0.58 7.31 -1.94
CA ASP A 348 -0.78 7.74 -2.28
C ASP A 348 -0.83 8.04 -3.78
N SER A 349 -1.47 7.15 -4.54
CA SER A 349 -1.59 7.27 -5.99
C SER A 349 -2.52 8.41 -6.43
N LEU A 350 -3.43 8.87 -5.56
CA LEU A 350 -4.34 9.98 -5.89
C LEU A 350 -3.59 11.31 -5.92
N THR A 351 -2.63 11.47 -5.03
CA THR A 351 -1.82 12.69 -4.91
C THR A 351 -0.41 12.51 -5.49
N ASP A 352 -0.05 11.29 -5.89
CA ASP A 352 1.30 10.87 -6.30
C ASP A 352 2.37 11.29 -5.28
N THR A 353 2.04 11.16 -4.00
CA THR A 353 2.94 11.51 -2.90
C THR A 353 3.42 10.30 -2.16
N ILE A 354 4.67 10.35 -1.71
CA ILE A 354 5.29 9.29 -0.90
C ILE A 354 5.46 9.84 0.51
N ASP A 355 4.83 9.16 1.47
CA ASP A 355 4.91 9.48 2.89
C ASP A 355 6.23 8.96 3.47
N ILE A 356 7.30 9.75 3.37
CA ILE A 356 8.67 9.37 3.72
C ILE A 356 9.34 10.45 4.58
N ALA A 357 10.03 10.02 5.63
CA ALA A 357 10.94 10.90 6.37
C ALA A 357 12.19 11.25 5.53
N PRO A 358 12.74 12.45 5.63
CA PRO A 358 13.86 12.92 4.83
C PRO A 358 15.18 12.25 5.24
N ASN A 359 15.31 10.94 4.97
CA ASN A 359 16.53 10.17 5.15
C ASN A 359 16.63 9.12 4.04
N GLN A 360 17.66 9.25 3.19
CA GLN A 360 17.87 8.36 2.04
C GLN A 360 18.46 7.01 2.47
N ARG A 361 19.39 7.02 3.43
CA ARG A 361 20.08 5.82 3.94
C ARG A 361 19.42 5.30 5.21
N VAL A 362 18.33 4.57 5.06
CA VAL A 362 17.69 3.85 6.18
C VAL A 362 17.68 2.36 5.90
N GLY A 363 17.66 1.57 6.96
CA GLY A 363 17.66 0.12 6.91
C GLY A 363 18.97 -0.49 7.40
N THR A 364 19.08 -1.81 7.28
CA THR A 364 20.24 -2.57 7.72
C THR A 364 21.31 -2.60 6.61
N LYS A 365 22.46 -2.01 6.86
CA LYS A 365 23.54 -1.77 5.88
C LYS A 365 23.84 -2.98 4.99
N ARG A 366 23.91 -4.18 5.56
CA ARG A 366 24.20 -5.44 4.85
C ARG A 366 23.18 -5.81 3.77
N TYR A 367 21.93 -5.36 3.92
CA TYR A 367 20.83 -5.66 3.00
C TYR A 367 20.48 -4.49 2.06
N MET A 368 21.18 -3.36 2.17
CA MET A 368 20.94 -2.20 1.32
C MET A 368 21.29 -2.49 -0.14
N ALA A 369 20.41 -2.07 -1.04
CA ALA A 369 20.63 -2.13 -2.48
C ALA A 369 21.71 -1.13 -2.92
N PRO A 370 22.38 -1.34 -4.08
CA PRO A 370 23.42 -0.45 -4.58
C PRO A 370 23.01 1.01 -4.62
N GLU A 371 21.82 1.29 -5.15
CA GLU A 371 21.27 2.67 -5.26
C GLU A 371 21.02 3.34 -3.91
N VAL A 372 20.80 2.54 -2.85
CA VAL A 372 20.66 3.06 -1.48
C VAL A 372 22.02 3.34 -0.87
N LEU A 373 23.02 2.46 -1.09
CA LEU A 373 24.38 2.62 -0.61
C LEU A 373 25.07 3.84 -1.24
N ASP A 374 24.85 4.08 -2.53
CA ASP A 374 25.40 5.20 -3.30
C ASP A 374 24.57 6.49 -3.22
N GLU A 375 23.45 6.49 -2.49
CA GLU A 375 22.50 7.61 -2.40
C GLU A 375 21.93 8.06 -3.76
N THR A 376 21.91 7.16 -4.74
CA THR A 376 21.39 7.45 -6.09
C THR A 376 19.92 7.05 -6.26
N ILE A 377 19.30 6.51 -5.19
CA ILE A 377 17.89 6.14 -5.20
C ILE A 377 17.00 7.36 -5.48
N ASN A 378 16.07 7.24 -6.42
CA ASN A 378 15.09 8.28 -6.67
C ASN A 378 14.00 8.27 -5.60
N MET A 379 14.07 9.24 -4.68
CA MET A 379 13.15 9.37 -3.55
C MET A 379 11.75 9.83 -3.94
N GLN A 380 11.57 10.35 -5.16
CA GLN A 380 10.28 10.81 -5.67
C GLN A 380 9.53 9.74 -6.46
N HIS A 381 10.15 8.58 -6.65
CA HIS A 381 9.57 7.49 -7.43
C HIS A 381 9.37 6.25 -6.55
N PHE A 382 8.13 5.89 -6.26
CA PHE A 382 7.80 4.83 -5.32
C PHE A 382 8.39 3.46 -5.71
N ASP A 383 8.44 3.15 -7.01
CA ASP A 383 8.99 1.88 -7.50
C ASP A 383 10.46 1.69 -7.12
N SER A 384 11.23 2.78 -6.91
CA SER A 384 12.62 2.69 -6.45
C SER A 384 12.74 1.98 -5.10
N PHE A 385 11.82 2.23 -4.18
CA PHE A 385 11.79 1.58 -2.87
C PHE A 385 11.39 0.11 -2.98
N LYS A 386 10.42 -0.23 -3.85
CA LYS A 386 10.05 -1.62 -4.12
C LYS A 386 11.23 -2.39 -4.72
N CYS A 387 11.98 -1.79 -5.64
CA CYS A 387 13.18 -2.40 -6.22
C CYS A 387 14.27 -2.65 -5.18
N ALA A 388 14.44 -1.76 -4.19
CA ALA A 388 15.37 -1.95 -3.08
C ALA A 388 14.93 -3.12 -2.17
N ASP A 389 13.63 -3.25 -1.88
CA ASP A 389 13.09 -4.39 -1.13
C ASP A 389 13.33 -5.73 -1.86
N ILE A 390 13.22 -5.75 -3.20
CA ILE A 390 13.49 -6.95 -4.00
C ILE A 390 14.95 -7.36 -3.91
N TYR A 391 15.89 -6.41 -3.90
CA TYR A 391 17.29 -6.69 -3.68
C TYR A 391 17.52 -7.38 -2.34
N ALA A 392 16.96 -6.83 -1.27
CA ALA A 392 17.03 -7.39 0.08
C ALA A 392 16.39 -8.78 0.16
N LEU A 393 15.23 -8.99 -0.49
CA LEU A 393 14.58 -10.30 -0.59
C LEU A 393 15.50 -11.35 -1.24
N GLY A 394 16.24 -10.98 -2.29
CA GLY A 394 17.22 -11.86 -2.92
C GLY A 394 18.31 -12.32 -1.94
N LEU A 395 18.74 -11.45 -1.01
CA LEU A 395 19.69 -11.80 0.05
C LEU A 395 19.07 -12.75 1.09
N VAL A 396 17.82 -12.51 1.48
CA VAL A 396 17.09 -13.43 2.36
C VAL A 396 16.94 -14.82 1.70
N TYR A 397 16.68 -14.89 0.41
CA TYR A 397 16.60 -16.16 -0.32
C TYR A 397 17.93 -16.91 -0.33
N TRP A 398 19.03 -16.21 -0.40
CA TRP A 398 20.35 -16.83 -0.28
C TRP A 398 20.54 -17.45 1.12
N GLU A 399 20.11 -16.79 2.18
CA GLU A 399 20.15 -17.35 3.53
C GLU A 399 19.33 -18.65 3.65
N ILE A 400 18.12 -18.69 3.07
CA ILE A 400 17.26 -19.87 3.07
C ILE A 400 17.90 -21.00 2.25
N ALA A 401 18.37 -20.67 1.04
CA ALA A 401 18.97 -21.64 0.12
C ALA A 401 20.23 -22.30 0.71
N ARG A 402 21.04 -21.53 1.44
CA ARG A 402 22.24 -22.01 2.13
C ARG A 402 21.91 -23.09 3.18
N ARG A 403 20.76 -22.99 3.82
CA ARG A 403 20.30 -23.96 4.84
C ARG A 403 19.45 -25.09 4.26
N CYS A 404 19.23 -25.10 2.94
CA CYS A 404 18.49 -26.18 2.29
C CYS A 404 19.33 -27.45 2.20
N SER A 405 18.79 -28.55 2.78
CA SER A 405 19.40 -29.86 2.67
C SER A 405 18.89 -30.54 1.39
N ALA A 406 19.72 -30.53 0.36
CA ALA A 406 19.49 -31.24 -0.90
C ALA A 406 20.42 -32.46 -0.97
N GLY A 407 19.82 -33.68 -0.98
CA GLY A 407 20.63 -34.92 -0.95
C GLY A 407 21.49 -35.10 0.31
N GLY A 408 21.04 -34.52 1.45
CA GLY A 408 21.78 -34.60 2.73
C GLY A 408 22.92 -33.59 2.88
N ILE A 409 23.18 -32.77 1.87
CA ILE A 409 24.23 -31.73 1.90
C ILE A 409 23.59 -30.39 2.17
N HIS A 410 24.11 -29.68 3.16
CA HIS A 410 23.73 -28.31 3.53
C HIS A 410 24.94 -27.56 4.06
N GLU A 411 24.89 -26.24 4.04
CA GLU A 411 25.95 -25.38 4.59
C GLU A 411 25.52 -24.79 5.94
N ASP A 412 26.50 -24.38 6.75
CA ASP A 412 26.23 -23.66 7.98
C ASP A 412 25.61 -22.29 7.68
N TYR A 413 24.74 -21.82 8.60
CA TYR A 413 24.16 -20.51 8.47
C TYR A 413 25.22 -19.42 8.48
N GLN A 414 25.11 -18.51 7.51
CA GLN A 414 25.92 -17.30 7.45
C GLN A 414 25.06 -16.12 6.97
N LEU A 415 25.46 -14.93 7.36
CA LEU A 415 24.86 -13.71 6.82
C LEU A 415 25.35 -13.45 5.38
N PRO A 416 24.55 -12.81 4.53
CA PRO A 416 24.99 -12.38 3.20
C PRO A 416 26.30 -11.59 3.26
N TYR A 417 27.24 -11.85 2.35
CA TYR A 417 28.58 -11.21 2.31
C TYR A 417 29.49 -11.51 3.53
N PHE A 418 29.25 -12.59 4.26
CA PHE A 418 30.03 -12.94 5.46
C PHE A 418 31.53 -13.08 5.21
N ASP A 419 31.91 -13.46 4.00
CA ASP A 419 33.28 -13.66 3.52
C ASP A 419 33.92 -12.39 2.94
N LEU A 420 33.16 -11.32 2.75
CA LEU A 420 33.60 -10.11 2.06
C LEU A 420 33.64 -8.88 2.97
N VAL A 421 32.89 -8.88 4.08
CA VAL A 421 32.78 -7.75 5.01
C VAL A 421 32.73 -8.22 6.46
N PRO A 422 33.12 -7.37 7.44
CA PRO A 422 33.01 -7.69 8.87
C PRO A 422 31.59 -8.02 9.33
N SER A 423 31.44 -8.54 10.55
CA SER A 423 30.14 -8.88 11.13
C SER A 423 29.19 -7.68 11.25
N ASP A 424 29.68 -6.48 11.58
CA ASP A 424 28.96 -5.21 11.53
C ASP A 424 29.65 -4.25 10.54
N PRO A 425 29.36 -4.35 9.23
CA PRO A 425 30.01 -3.55 8.24
C PRO A 425 29.58 -2.09 8.31
N SER A 426 30.49 -1.18 8.00
CA SER A 426 30.17 0.22 7.72
C SER A 426 29.46 0.35 6.36
N ILE A 427 28.85 1.50 6.10
CA ILE A 427 28.25 1.80 4.80
C ILE A 427 29.32 1.77 3.70
N GLU A 428 30.50 2.32 3.96
CA GLU A 428 31.60 2.38 3.00
C GLU A 428 32.14 1.00 2.63
N GLU A 429 32.25 0.08 3.60
CA GLU A 429 32.64 -1.31 3.33
C GLU A 429 31.60 -2.01 2.46
N MET A 430 30.32 -1.81 2.73
CA MET A 430 29.27 -2.35 1.87
C MET A 430 29.26 -1.71 0.48
N ARG A 431 29.41 -0.39 0.39
CA ARG A 431 29.49 0.33 -0.89
C ARG A 431 30.65 -0.16 -1.75
N LYS A 432 31.81 -0.34 -1.16
CA LYS A 432 32.99 -0.88 -1.85
C LYS A 432 32.72 -2.26 -2.46
N VAL A 433 32.13 -3.16 -1.70
CA VAL A 433 31.84 -4.55 -2.17
C VAL A 433 30.69 -4.57 -3.18
N VAL A 434 29.60 -3.90 -2.88
CA VAL A 434 28.34 -4.03 -3.64
C VAL A 434 28.32 -3.12 -4.88
N CYS A 435 28.82 -1.88 -4.77
CA CYS A 435 28.74 -0.88 -5.82
C CYS A 435 30.03 -0.83 -6.66
N GLU A 436 31.22 -0.70 -6.02
CA GLU A 436 32.48 -0.56 -6.74
C GLU A 436 32.97 -1.87 -7.32
N GLN A 437 33.02 -2.94 -6.50
CA GLN A 437 33.48 -4.27 -6.93
C GLN A 437 32.36 -5.07 -7.61
N ASN A 438 31.11 -4.62 -7.50
CA ASN A 438 29.92 -5.28 -8.04
C ASN A 438 29.80 -6.77 -7.63
N LEU A 439 30.26 -7.09 -6.41
CA LEU A 439 30.19 -8.44 -5.87
C LEU A 439 28.81 -8.74 -5.29
N ARG A 440 28.45 -10.01 -5.31
CA ARG A 440 27.24 -10.58 -4.72
C ARG A 440 27.61 -11.82 -3.91
N PRO A 441 26.74 -12.27 -2.97
CA PRO A 441 27.00 -13.48 -2.21
C PRO A 441 27.30 -14.67 -3.12
N ASN A 442 28.27 -15.48 -2.72
CA ASN A 442 28.69 -16.66 -3.50
C ASN A 442 27.52 -17.66 -3.61
N VAL A 443 27.36 -18.19 -4.82
CA VAL A 443 26.38 -19.25 -5.12
C VAL A 443 27.16 -20.55 -5.37
N PRO A 444 27.10 -21.51 -4.43
CA PRO A 444 27.81 -22.78 -4.57
C PRO A 444 27.36 -23.55 -5.81
N THR A 445 28.30 -24.17 -6.51
CA THR A 445 28.05 -24.95 -7.73
C THR A 445 27.08 -26.11 -7.48
N ILE A 446 27.08 -26.66 -6.27
CA ILE A 446 26.19 -27.75 -5.88
C ILE A 446 24.71 -27.37 -5.95
N TRP A 447 24.36 -26.08 -5.84
CA TRP A 447 22.98 -25.66 -5.98
C TRP A 447 22.42 -25.88 -7.39
N HIS A 448 23.29 -26.05 -8.39
CA HIS A 448 22.84 -26.34 -9.76
C HIS A 448 22.43 -27.82 -9.96
N THR A 449 22.73 -28.70 -9.02
CA THR A 449 22.34 -30.13 -9.09
C THR A 449 20.90 -30.38 -8.71
N ASN A 450 20.28 -29.46 -7.91
CA ASN A 450 18.89 -29.54 -7.51
C ASN A 450 18.05 -28.49 -8.26
N GLU A 451 16.90 -28.91 -8.80
CA GLU A 451 16.04 -28.04 -9.62
C GLU A 451 15.52 -26.83 -8.86
N ALA A 452 15.04 -27.03 -7.62
CA ALA A 452 14.52 -25.94 -6.79
C ALA A 452 15.61 -24.91 -6.47
N LEU A 453 16.82 -25.35 -6.08
CA LEU A 453 17.94 -24.47 -5.82
C LEU A 453 18.42 -23.76 -7.09
N ARG A 454 18.33 -24.41 -8.26
CA ARG A 454 18.64 -23.80 -9.55
C ARG A 454 17.66 -22.66 -9.88
N VAL A 455 16.35 -22.89 -9.67
CA VAL A 455 15.32 -21.86 -9.85
C VAL A 455 15.53 -20.71 -8.85
N MET A 456 15.79 -21.02 -7.58
CA MET A 456 16.12 -20.03 -6.56
C MET A 456 17.33 -19.18 -6.94
N THR A 457 18.40 -19.84 -7.43
CA THR A 457 19.61 -19.15 -7.91
C THR A 457 19.30 -18.17 -9.04
N LYS A 458 18.46 -18.55 -9.99
CA LYS A 458 18.03 -17.66 -11.07
C LYS A 458 17.27 -16.45 -10.51
N ILE A 459 16.30 -16.68 -9.63
CA ILE A 459 15.53 -15.61 -8.99
C ILE A 459 16.45 -14.66 -8.23
N MET A 460 17.37 -15.17 -7.40
CA MET A 460 18.32 -14.35 -6.65
C MET A 460 19.17 -13.46 -7.56
N ARG A 461 19.73 -14.01 -8.64
CA ARG A 461 20.54 -13.24 -9.61
C ARG A 461 19.73 -12.11 -10.25
N GLU A 462 18.45 -12.37 -10.58
CA GLU A 462 17.55 -11.35 -11.14
C GLU A 462 17.12 -10.30 -10.09
N CYS A 463 17.11 -10.66 -8.79
CA CYS A 463 16.91 -9.71 -7.69
C CYS A 463 18.13 -8.80 -7.46
N TRP A 464 19.34 -9.24 -7.83
CA TRP A 464 20.60 -8.56 -7.54
C TRP A 464 21.14 -7.69 -8.68
N TYR A 465 20.39 -7.48 -9.74
CA TYR A 465 20.82 -6.56 -10.78
C TYR A 465 21.19 -5.19 -10.21
N ALA A 466 22.27 -4.61 -10.71
CA ALA A 466 22.71 -3.27 -10.30
C ALA A 466 21.63 -2.22 -10.62
N ASN A 467 21.07 -2.31 -11.83
CA ASN A 467 19.91 -1.48 -12.20
C ASN A 467 18.64 -2.00 -11.51
N GLY A 468 18.08 -1.23 -10.56
CA GLY A 468 16.86 -1.58 -9.83
C GLY A 468 15.66 -1.87 -10.74
N ALA A 469 15.49 -1.11 -11.81
CA ALA A 469 14.38 -1.27 -12.75
C ALA A 469 14.45 -2.59 -13.55
N ALA A 470 15.60 -3.23 -13.62
CA ALA A 470 15.76 -4.54 -14.27
C ALA A 470 15.43 -5.72 -13.35
N ARG A 471 15.27 -5.49 -12.05
CA ARG A 471 14.95 -6.53 -11.08
C ARG A 471 13.53 -7.05 -11.27
N LEU A 472 13.30 -8.28 -10.79
CA LEU A 472 11.96 -8.86 -10.74
C LEU A 472 11.03 -8.03 -9.84
N THR A 473 9.73 -8.09 -10.09
CA THR A 473 8.73 -7.62 -9.13
C THR A 473 8.35 -8.74 -8.15
N ALA A 474 7.89 -8.39 -6.95
CA ALA A 474 7.44 -9.36 -5.95
C ALA A 474 6.37 -10.32 -6.51
N LEU A 475 5.43 -9.79 -7.31
CA LEU A 475 4.38 -10.59 -7.94
C LEU A 475 4.95 -11.61 -8.95
N ARG A 476 5.97 -11.23 -9.72
CA ARG A 476 6.63 -12.12 -10.68
C ARG A 476 7.39 -13.24 -9.99
N ILE A 477 8.08 -12.93 -8.89
CA ILE A 477 8.76 -13.92 -8.05
C ILE A 477 7.74 -14.87 -7.42
N LYS A 478 6.64 -14.34 -6.85
CA LYS A 478 5.55 -15.14 -6.29
C LYS A 478 5.01 -16.14 -7.32
N LYS A 479 4.74 -15.69 -8.55
CA LYS A 479 4.26 -16.57 -9.63
C LYS A 479 5.28 -17.68 -9.97
N ALA A 480 6.56 -17.35 -10.07
CA ALA A 480 7.60 -18.34 -10.35
C ALA A 480 7.72 -19.40 -9.25
N LEU A 481 7.69 -18.99 -7.97
CA LEU A 481 7.73 -19.91 -6.83
C LEU A 481 6.45 -20.72 -6.67
N SER A 482 5.28 -20.18 -7.00
CA SER A 482 4.03 -20.94 -7.01
C SER A 482 4.06 -22.06 -8.06
N GLN A 483 4.63 -21.81 -9.23
CA GLN A 483 4.81 -22.85 -10.26
C GLN A 483 5.79 -23.93 -9.79
N LEU A 484 6.87 -23.55 -9.13
CA LEU A 484 7.83 -24.51 -8.56
C LEU A 484 7.19 -25.36 -7.47
N SER A 485 6.36 -24.80 -6.58
CA SER A 485 5.63 -25.54 -5.55
C SER A 485 4.74 -26.61 -6.16
N ILE A 486 3.94 -26.26 -7.17
CA ILE A 486 3.09 -27.23 -7.87
C ILE A 486 3.91 -28.38 -8.50
N GLN A 487 5.07 -28.07 -9.07
CA GLN A 487 5.95 -29.08 -9.67
C GLN A 487 6.54 -30.04 -8.65
N GLU A 488 6.88 -29.58 -7.45
CA GLU A 488 7.38 -30.43 -6.38
C GLU A 488 6.24 -31.29 -5.77
N ASP A 489 5.04 -30.73 -5.60
CA ASP A 489 3.88 -31.47 -5.11
C ASP A 489 3.48 -32.64 -6.03
N VAL A 490 3.72 -32.54 -7.34
CA VAL A 490 3.43 -33.59 -8.34
C VAL A 490 4.51 -34.70 -8.33
N LYS A 491 5.71 -34.44 -7.79
CA LYS A 491 6.80 -35.41 -7.72
C LYS A 491 6.67 -36.37 -6.52
N ILE A 492 5.80 -36.06 -5.54
CA ILE A 492 5.50 -36.87 -4.37
C ILE A 492 4.33 -37.79 -4.68
#